data_b5fd791775fe0ec7a8e2ffccc80a1ac4
#
_entry.id   b5fd791775fe0ec7a8e2ffccc80a1ac4
#
_cell.length_a   1.000
_cell.length_b   1.000
_cell.length_c   1.000
_cell.angle_alpha   90.00
_cell.angle_beta   90.00
_cell.angle_gamma   90.00
#
_symmetry.space_group_name_H-M   'P 1'
#
loop_
_entity.id
_entity.type
_entity.pdbx_description
1 polymer ?
#
loop_
_entity_poly.entity_id
_entity_poly.type
_entity_poly.pdbx_seq_one_letter_code
_entity_poly.pdbx_strand_id
1 'polypeptide(L)'
;MKELKVNEEFKNLIPPLTAEEKTELEKSLMLFGCRDKIVTWNGFIIDGHNRYELCEKNGIDFQTLSMDYEFEDAEEVKQWIIKNQFARRNISAYQRSSLALKLKESISKKAKGNKVIAVEKARENNPKNNKELFHQNSGKIEKTKSFLPELAEQNEQETKNIEEPINTLKEIAKVAGVSHDTIHKVETIENEALEVVKDAAKKNEVSVNKAYNITKQVRDLQEDEK
;
A
#
# COMPACT_ATOMS: atom_id res chain seq x y z
N MET A 1 -14.99 -6.08 -28.66
CA MET A 1 -14.49 -5.39 -27.45
C MET A 1 -13.27 -6.11 -26.93
N LYS A 2 -12.27 -5.40 -26.39
CA LYS A 2 -11.09 -6.04 -25.80
C LYS A 2 -11.49 -6.55 -24.43
N GLU A 3 -11.46 -7.85 -24.22
CA GLU A 3 -11.77 -8.47 -22.92
C GLU A 3 -10.75 -8.00 -21.89
N LEU A 4 -11.21 -7.36 -20.81
CA LEU A 4 -10.37 -6.91 -19.71
C LEU A 4 -10.24 -8.02 -18.66
N LYS A 5 -9.08 -8.09 -18.02
CA LYS A 5 -8.81 -9.09 -16.98
C LYS A 5 -9.16 -8.51 -15.59
N VAL A 6 -9.75 -9.34 -14.75
CA VAL A 6 -10.00 -9.03 -13.36
C VAL A 6 -8.93 -9.73 -12.50
N ASN A 7 -8.25 -8.97 -11.65
CA ASN A 7 -7.37 -9.49 -10.62
C ASN A 7 -8.12 -9.43 -9.29
N GLU A 8 -8.33 -10.59 -8.65
CA GLU A 8 -9.08 -10.68 -7.40
C GLU A 8 -8.41 -9.93 -6.24
N GLU A 9 -7.07 -9.86 -6.19
CA GLU A 9 -6.38 -9.05 -5.19
C GLU A 9 -6.72 -7.57 -5.33
N PHE A 10 -6.73 -7.04 -6.55
CA PHE A 10 -7.08 -5.64 -6.81
C PHE A 10 -8.55 -5.36 -6.51
N LYS A 11 -9.44 -6.27 -6.93
CA LYS A 11 -10.88 -6.16 -6.68
C LYS A 11 -11.22 -6.16 -5.19
N ASN A 12 -10.55 -7.01 -4.40
CA ASN A 12 -10.75 -7.12 -2.95
C ASN A 12 -10.25 -5.91 -2.14
N LEU A 13 -9.46 -5.01 -2.76
CA LEU A 13 -9.09 -3.73 -2.17
C LEU A 13 -10.21 -2.68 -2.28
N ILE A 14 -11.23 -2.94 -3.09
CA ILE A 14 -12.34 -2.03 -3.31
C ILE A 14 -13.52 -2.50 -2.45
N PRO A 15 -14.03 -1.67 -1.53
CA PRO A 15 -15.22 -2.02 -0.77
C PRO A 15 -16.39 -2.34 -1.71
N PRO A 16 -17.13 -3.45 -1.48
CA PRO A 16 -18.28 -3.80 -2.31
C PRO A 16 -19.35 -2.71 -2.25
N LEU A 17 -20.10 -2.56 -3.32
CA LEU A 17 -21.30 -1.72 -3.32
C LEU A 17 -22.41 -2.41 -2.54
N THR A 18 -23.26 -1.62 -1.88
CA THR A 18 -24.55 -2.11 -1.38
C THR A 18 -25.46 -2.48 -2.55
N ALA A 19 -26.53 -3.23 -2.29
CA ALA A 19 -27.50 -3.59 -3.33
C ALA A 19 -28.16 -2.34 -3.93
N GLU A 20 -28.43 -1.33 -3.10
CA GLU A 20 -29.00 -0.05 -3.53
C GLU A 20 -28.05 0.74 -4.41
N GLU A 21 -26.76 0.88 -3.99
CA GLU A 21 -25.72 1.54 -4.78
C GLU A 21 -25.50 0.85 -6.15
N LYS A 22 -25.52 -0.49 -6.17
CA LYS A 22 -25.39 -1.26 -7.42
C LYS A 22 -26.57 -1.02 -8.35
N THR A 23 -27.80 -0.97 -7.80
CA THR A 23 -29.00 -0.70 -8.57
C THR A 23 -29.00 0.73 -9.15
N GLU A 24 -28.61 1.72 -8.35
CA GLU A 24 -28.52 3.12 -8.82
C GLU A 24 -27.43 3.29 -9.87
N LEU A 25 -26.29 2.63 -9.71
CA LEU A 25 -25.23 2.63 -10.71
C LEU A 25 -25.72 2.00 -12.04
N GLU A 26 -26.42 0.87 -11.97
CA GLU A 26 -26.97 0.20 -13.15
C GLU A 26 -27.97 1.10 -13.89
N LYS A 27 -28.91 1.73 -13.20
CA LYS A 27 -29.83 2.72 -13.78
C LYS A 27 -29.09 3.88 -14.45
N SER A 28 -28.07 4.42 -13.79
CA SER A 28 -27.26 5.51 -14.32
C SER A 28 -26.55 5.10 -15.61
N LEU A 29 -25.96 3.90 -15.65
CA LEU A 29 -25.28 3.37 -16.83
C LEU A 29 -26.26 3.15 -17.99
N MET A 30 -27.46 2.65 -17.72
CA MET A 30 -28.49 2.45 -18.74
C MET A 30 -29.01 3.77 -19.32
N LEU A 31 -29.13 4.82 -18.50
CA LEU A 31 -29.66 6.13 -18.94
C LEU A 31 -28.61 6.99 -19.65
N PHE A 32 -27.36 6.93 -19.20
CA PHE A 32 -26.34 7.91 -19.60
C PHE A 32 -25.10 7.25 -20.23
N GLY A 33 -25.04 5.92 -20.29
CA GLY A 33 -23.86 5.17 -20.71
C GLY A 33 -22.73 5.22 -19.65
N CYS A 34 -21.61 4.58 -19.96
CA CYS A 34 -20.42 4.59 -19.11
C CYS A 34 -19.58 5.85 -19.37
N ARG A 35 -19.82 6.91 -18.61
CA ARG A 35 -19.14 8.21 -18.79
C ARG A 35 -17.70 8.20 -18.28
N ASP A 36 -17.44 7.53 -17.16
CA ASP A 36 -16.10 7.41 -16.58
C ASP A 36 -15.38 6.20 -17.16
N LYS A 37 -14.16 6.40 -17.62
CA LYS A 37 -13.33 5.32 -18.18
C LYS A 37 -13.04 4.23 -17.14
N ILE A 38 -12.94 2.99 -17.62
CA ILE A 38 -12.39 1.88 -16.83
C ILE A 38 -10.86 2.02 -16.85
N VAL A 39 -10.25 2.09 -15.66
CA VAL A 39 -8.80 2.25 -15.55
C VAL A 39 -8.13 0.89 -15.49
N THR A 40 -7.09 0.71 -16.29
CA THR A 40 -6.38 -0.56 -16.40
C THR A 40 -4.87 -0.40 -16.21
N TRP A 41 -4.22 -1.46 -15.76
CA TRP A 41 -2.78 -1.62 -15.71
C TRP A 41 -2.40 -3.01 -16.19
N ASN A 42 -1.52 -3.12 -17.19
CA ASN A 42 -1.13 -4.37 -17.85
C ASN A 42 -2.34 -5.24 -18.28
N GLY A 43 -3.43 -4.60 -18.71
CA GLY A 43 -4.67 -5.25 -19.09
C GLY A 43 -5.57 -5.69 -17.95
N PHE A 44 -5.17 -5.52 -16.70
CA PHE A 44 -6.01 -5.75 -15.53
C PHE A 44 -6.76 -4.48 -15.11
N ILE A 45 -8.01 -4.63 -14.70
CA ILE A 45 -8.80 -3.53 -14.16
C ILE A 45 -8.26 -3.13 -12.79
N ILE A 46 -7.99 -1.82 -12.59
CA ILE A 46 -7.56 -1.25 -11.31
C ILE A 46 -8.56 -0.24 -10.76
N ASP A 47 -9.46 0.30 -11.59
CA ASP A 47 -10.63 1.08 -11.16
C ASP A 47 -11.79 0.85 -12.12
N GLY A 48 -13.00 0.82 -11.58
CA GLY A 48 -14.23 0.67 -12.35
C GLY A 48 -14.73 -0.78 -12.48
N HIS A 49 -14.34 -1.71 -11.62
CA HIS A 49 -14.78 -3.11 -11.64
C HIS A 49 -16.32 -3.25 -11.71
N ASN A 50 -17.06 -2.49 -10.89
CA ASN A 50 -18.52 -2.53 -10.89
C ASN A 50 -19.12 -1.96 -12.18
N ARG A 51 -18.51 -0.89 -12.74
CA ARG A 51 -18.93 -0.34 -14.04
C ARG A 51 -18.69 -1.36 -15.15
N TYR A 52 -17.53 -1.99 -15.16
CA TYR A 52 -17.19 -3.02 -16.15
C TYR A 52 -18.19 -4.17 -16.11
N GLU A 53 -18.44 -4.75 -14.93
CA GLU A 53 -19.39 -5.86 -14.74
C GLU A 53 -20.79 -5.51 -15.26
N LEU A 54 -21.29 -4.31 -14.94
CA LEU A 54 -22.61 -3.86 -15.35
C LEU A 54 -22.67 -3.50 -16.83
N CYS A 55 -21.62 -2.94 -17.41
CA CYS A 55 -21.54 -2.65 -18.83
C CYS A 55 -21.52 -3.95 -19.66
N GLU A 56 -20.71 -4.94 -19.27
CA GLU A 56 -20.70 -6.26 -19.93
C GLU A 56 -22.08 -6.94 -19.84
N LYS A 57 -22.70 -6.95 -18.65
CA LYS A 57 -24.03 -7.53 -18.44
C LYS A 57 -25.11 -6.92 -19.32
N ASN A 58 -25.07 -5.59 -19.50
CA ASN A 58 -26.14 -4.84 -20.18
C ASN A 58 -25.77 -4.43 -21.62
N GLY A 59 -24.63 -4.84 -22.16
CA GLY A 59 -24.18 -4.50 -23.49
C GLY A 59 -23.91 -3.01 -23.69
N ILE A 60 -23.43 -2.31 -22.66
CA ILE A 60 -23.15 -0.87 -22.67
C ILE A 60 -21.67 -0.67 -23.05
N ASP A 61 -21.43 0.18 -24.05
CA ASP A 61 -20.07 0.53 -24.47
C ASP A 61 -19.34 1.32 -23.37
N PHE A 62 -18.05 1.05 -23.21
CA PHE A 62 -17.18 1.76 -22.26
C PHE A 62 -15.83 2.08 -22.88
N GLN A 63 -15.16 3.09 -22.34
CA GLN A 63 -13.79 3.44 -22.69
C GLN A 63 -12.83 2.98 -21.61
N THR A 64 -11.58 2.71 -22.00
CA THR A 64 -10.50 2.38 -21.08
C THR A 64 -9.46 3.48 -20.99
N LEU A 65 -8.79 3.57 -19.84
CA LEU A 65 -7.61 4.39 -19.61
C LEU A 65 -6.50 3.47 -19.10
N SER A 66 -5.44 3.26 -19.92
CA SER A 66 -4.28 2.51 -19.47
C SER A 66 -3.35 3.39 -18.62
N MET A 67 -2.84 2.82 -17.52
CA MET A 67 -1.83 3.40 -16.65
C MET A 67 -0.57 2.51 -16.61
N ASP A 68 -0.24 1.84 -17.71
CA ASP A 68 0.84 0.85 -17.77
C ASP A 68 2.23 1.44 -17.47
N TYR A 69 2.41 2.74 -17.70
CA TYR A 69 3.68 3.45 -17.46
C TYR A 69 3.73 4.22 -16.13
N GLU A 70 2.65 4.21 -15.35
CA GLU A 70 2.56 4.98 -14.11
C GLU A 70 3.02 4.19 -12.89
N PHE A 71 3.11 2.86 -12.99
CA PHE A 71 3.44 1.97 -11.89
C PHE A 71 4.49 0.95 -12.31
N GLU A 72 5.50 0.77 -11.47
CA GLU A 72 6.57 -0.19 -11.68
C GLU A 72 6.14 -1.62 -11.31
N ASP A 73 5.34 -1.74 -10.24
CA ASP A 73 4.93 -3.04 -9.70
C ASP A 73 3.47 -3.07 -9.21
N ALA A 74 2.97 -4.28 -8.93
CA ALA A 74 1.62 -4.49 -8.43
C ALA A 74 1.38 -3.86 -7.04
N GLU A 75 2.41 -3.64 -6.26
CA GLU A 75 2.31 -3.05 -4.92
C GLU A 75 2.02 -1.54 -5.00
N GLU A 76 2.61 -0.86 -5.97
CA GLU A 76 2.28 0.54 -6.25
C GLU A 76 0.85 0.68 -6.75
N VAL A 77 0.40 -0.25 -7.59
CA VAL A 77 -1.00 -0.32 -8.04
C VAL A 77 -1.95 -0.50 -6.85
N LYS A 78 -1.66 -1.41 -5.93
CA LYS A 78 -2.47 -1.62 -4.72
C LYS A 78 -2.56 -0.35 -3.86
N GLN A 79 -1.44 0.33 -3.65
CA GLN A 79 -1.42 1.61 -2.92
C GLN A 79 -2.25 2.68 -3.63
N TRP A 80 -2.16 2.77 -4.96
CA TRP A 80 -2.94 3.69 -5.75
C TRP A 80 -4.45 3.39 -5.66
N ILE A 81 -4.85 2.11 -5.79
CA ILE A 81 -6.25 1.70 -5.64
C ILE A 81 -6.81 2.19 -4.31
N ILE A 82 -6.10 1.92 -3.20
CA ILE A 82 -6.53 2.31 -1.86
C ILE A 82 -6.65 3.83 -1.73
N LYS A 83 -5.63 4.58 -2.16
CA LYS A 83 -5.65 6.06 -2.14
C LYS A 83 -6.80 6.62 -2.98
N ASN A 84 -7.06 6.01 -4.15
CA ASN A 84 -8.15 6.43 -5.03
C ASN A 84 -9.54 6.20 -4.38
N GLN A 85 -9.73 5.09 -3.63
CA GLN A 85 -10.94 4.87 -2.86
C GLN A 85 -11.13 5.93 -1.76
N PHE A 86 -10.05 6.34 -1.07
CA PHE A 86 -10.11 7.40 -0.06
C PHE A 86 -10.56 8.76 -0.62
N ALA A 87 -10.12 9.06 -1.85
CA ALA A 87 -10.49 10.31 -2.51
C ALA A 87 -11.95 10.35 -3.01
N ARG A 88 -12.51 9.18 -3.36
CA ARG A 88 -13.84 9.09 -3.99
C ARG A 88 -14.99 8.82 -3.03
N ARG A 89 -14.72 8.32 -1.82
CA ARG A 89 -15.74 7.90 -0.84
C ARG A 89 -15.52 8.60 0.48
N ASN A 90 -16.60 9.03 1.11
CA ASN A 90 -16.60 9.52 2.48
C ASN A 90 -16.54 8.31 3.45
N ILE A 91 -15.37 7.68 3.56
CA ILE A 91 -15.15 6.51 4.41
C ILE A 91 -14.61 6.91 5.78
N SER A 92 -15.04 6.21 6.83
CA SER A 92 -14.64 6.47 8.21
C SER A 92 -13.15 6.21 8.44
N ALA A 93 -12.61 6.74 9.55
CA ALA A 93 -11.23 6.45 9.97
C ALA A 93 -10.98 4.95 10.17
N TYR A 94 -11.99 4.21 10.68
CA TYR A 94 -11.92 2.76 10.80
C TYR A 94 -11.77 2.08 9.44
N GLN A 95 -12.67 2.40 8.49
CA GLN A 95 -12.67 1.82 7.15
C GLN A 95 -11.36 2.11 6.39
N ARG A 96 -10.83 3.35 6.49
CA ARG A 96 -9.53 3.71 5.89
C ARG A 96 -8.39 2.91 6.50
N SER A 97 -8.38 2.77 7.83
CA SER A 97 -7.35 2.03 8.54
C SER A 97 -7.38 0.54 8.21
N SER A 98 -8.58 -0.08 8.25
CA SER A 98 -8.79 -1.49 7.89
C SER A 98 -8.35 -1.77 6.46
N LEU A 99 -8.69 -0.87 5.52
CA LEU A 99 -8.27 -1.00 4.12
C LEU A 99 -6.76 -0.85 3.95
N ALA A 100 -6.14 0.12 4.63
CA ALA A 100 -4.69 0.33 4.57
C ALA A 100 -3.89 -0.81 5.24
N LEU A 101 -4.45 -1.48 6.26
CA LEU A 101 -3.86 -2.65 6.89
C LEU A 101 -3.68 -3.84 5.93
N LYS A 102 -4.48 -3.93 4.85
CA LYS A 102 -4.29 -4.92 3.78
C LYS A 102 -2.93 -4.78 3.07
N LEU A 103 -2.30 -3.59 3.14
CA LEU A 103 -0.95 -3.36 2.62
C LEU A 103 0.17 -3.73 3.59
N LYS A 104 -0.15 -4.17 4.83
CA LYS A 104 0.85 -4.40 5.89
C LYS A 104 1.93 -5.38 5.45
N GLU A 105 1.54 -6.48 4.82
CA GLU A 105 2.47 -7.50 4.38
C GLU A 105 3.42 -7.00 3.29
N SER A 106 2.89 -6.28 2.34
CA SER A 106 3.60 -5.66 1.23
C SER A 106 4.62 -4.63 1.73
N ILE A 107 4.17 -3.67 2.54
CA ILE A 107 5.04 -2.65 3.15
C ILE A 107 6.11 -3.30 4.03
N SER A 108 5.76 -4.37 4.77
CA SER A 108 6.71 -5.11 5.59
C SER A 108 7.79 -5.82 4.76
N LYS A 109 7.45 -6.38 3.60
CA LYS A 109 8.41 -6.99 2.67
C LYS A 109 9.38 -5.94 2.12
N LYS A 110 8.89 -4.78 1.68
CA LYS A 110 9.74 -3.64 1.27
C LYS A 110 10.67 -3.19 2.41
N ALA A 111 10.16 -3.06 3.63
CA ALA A 111 10.96 -2.68 4.81
C ALA A 111 12.10 -3.66 5.11
N LYS A 112 11.84 -4.96 4.96
CA LYS A 112 12.87 -6.01 5.13
C LYS A 112 13.92 -5.94 4.03
N GLY A 113 13.50 -5.75 2.78
CA GLY A 113 14.41 -5.57 1.64
C GLY A 113 15.37 -4.40 1.85
N ASN A 114 14.85 -3.23 2.23
CA ASN A 114 15.65 -2.04 2.49
C ASN A 114 16.65 -2.22 3.65
N LYS A 115 16.26 -2.97 4.70
CA LYS A 115 17.20 -3.32 5.79
C LYS A 115 18.36 -4.20 5.31
N VAL A 116 18.10 -5.17 4.45
CA VAL A 116 19.14 -6.04 3.90
C VAL A 116 20.13 -5.22 3.08
N ILE A 117 19.64 -4.38 2.17
CA ILE A 117 20.46 -3.50 1.34
C ILE A 117 21.29 -2.52 2.20
N ALA A 118 20.68 -1.93 3.23
CA ALA A 118 21.39 -1.03 4.14
C ALA A 118 22.50 -1.74 4.92
N VAL A 119 22.28 -2.99 5.37
CA VAL A 119 23.29 -3.80 6.06
C VAL A 119 24.42 -4.21 5.11
N GLU A 120 24.12 -4.55 3.86
CA GLU A 120 25.14 -4.88 2.85
C GLU A 120 26.00 -3.66 2.52
N LYS A 121 25.39 -2.50 2.25
CA LYS A 121 26.12 -1.25 2.04
C LYS A 121 26.99 -0.85 3.25
N ALA A 122 26.46 -1.04 4.48
CA ALA A 122 27.23 -0.78 5.69
C ALA A 122 28.42 -1.74 5.87
N ARG A 123 28.31 -3.00 5.41
CA ARG A 123 29.40 -3.98 5.39
C ARG A 123 30.47 -3.64 4.36
N GLU A 124 30.06 -3.21 3.17
CA GLU A 124 30.99 -2.77 2.10
C GLU A 124 31.78 -1.52 2.51
N ASN A 125 31.14 -0.59 3.21
CA ASN A 125 31.78 0.66 3.70
C ASN A 125 32.53 0.49 5.03
N ASN A 126 32.64 -0.73 5.58
CA ASN A 126 33.35 -0.97 6.83
C ASN A 126 34.88 -1.00 6.60
N PRO A 127 35.67 -0.06 7.19
CA PRO A 127 37.13 0.01 6.94
C PRO A 127 37.91 -1.21 7.39
N LYS A 128 37.32 -2.13 8.16
CA LYS A 128 37.94 -3.41 8.51
C LYS A 128 37.96 -4.43 7.35
N ASN A 129 36.97 -4.39 6.46
CA ASN A 129 36.95 -5.26 5.28
C ASN A 129 37.88 -4.78 4.16
N ASN A 130 38.20 -3.47 4.11
CA ASN A 130 39.14 -2.92 3.15
C ASN A 130 40.62 -3.25 3.45
N LYS A 131 40.97 -3.73 4.66
CA LYS A 131 42.34 -4.09 4.98
C LYS A 131 42.80 -5.41 4.36
N GLU A 132 41.91 -6.36 4.12
CA GLU A 132 42.24 -7.63 3.50
C GLU A 132 42.46 -7.54 1.98
N LEU A 133 41.83 -6.58 1.30
CA LEU A 133 42.04 -6.35 -0.13
C LEU A 133 43.33 -5.60 -0.46
N PHE A 134 43.92 -4.86 0.51
CA PHE A 134 45.14 -4.07 0.28
C PHE A 134 46.44 -4.94 0.43
N HIS A 135 46.39 -6.15 0.95
CA HIS A 135 47.57 -7.01 1.11
C HIS A 135 47.89 -7.94 -0.07
N GLN A 136 47.07 -7.98 -1.11
CA GLN A 136 47.32 -8.79 -2.29
C GLN A 136 47.85 -8.06 -3.52
N ASN A 137 48.00 -6.71 -3.49
CA ASN A 137 48.48 -5.94 -4.65
C ASN A 137 49.60 -4.95 -4.33
N SER A 138 50.59 -5.31 -3.50
CA SER A 138 51.85 -4.55 -3.34
C SER A 138 52.92 -5.01 -4.33
N GLY A 139 52.68 -4.67 -5.58
CA GLY A 139 53.67 -4.79 -6.65
C GLY A 139 53.56 -3.59 -7.57
N LYS A 140 54.50 -2.63 -7.35
CA LYS A 140 54.93 -1.54 -8.26
C LYS A 140 53.83 -0.79 -9.04
N ILE A 141 53.53 0.46 -8.63
CA ILE A 141 53.29 1.56 -9.56
C ILE A 141 53.90 2.81 -8.98
N GLU A 142 54.74 3.45 -9.81
CA GLU A 142 55.43 4.72 -9.60
C GLU A 142 54.43 5.90 -9.57
N LYS A 143 54.88 6.96 -8.89
CA LYS A 143 54.28 8.28 -8.77
C LYS A 143 53.88 8.89 -10.11
N THR A 144 52.61 9.19 -10.28
CA THR A 144 52.16 10.31 -11.07
C THR A 144 51.17 11.14 -10.25
N LYS A 145 51.60 12.33 -9.89
CA LYS A 145 50.80 13.41 -9.35
C LYS A 145 49.93 14.00 -10.47
N SER A 146 48.77 14.46 -10.07
CA SER A 146 47.83 15.34 -10.74
C SER A 146 46.71 14.69 -11.54
N PHE A 147 45.59 15.01 -11.10
CA PHE A 147 44.30 15.23 -11.75
C PHE A 147 43.13 14.59 -10.95
N LEU A 148 42.34 15.42 -10.28
CA LEU A 148 40.89 15.53 -10.20
C LEU A 148 40.39 15.94 -8.80
N PRO A 149 40.04 17.24 -8.62
CA PRO A 149 39.15 17.66 -7.51
C PRO A 149 37.66 17.55 -7.85
N GLU A 150 37.29 17.21 -9.09
CA GLU A 150 35.91 17.38 -9.59
C GLU A 150 34.98 16.15 -9.36
N LEU A 151 35.52 15.00 -8.94
CA LEU A 151 34.72 13.78 -8.66
C LEU A 151 34.32 13.61 -7.20
N ALA A 152 34.78 14.45 -6.29
CA ALA A 152 34.42 14.37 -4.87
C ALA A 152 33.04 15.01 -4.57
N GLU A 153 32.62 16.01 -5.35
CA GLU A 153 31.34 16.69 -5.12
C GLU A 153 30.11 15.95 -5.69
N GLN A 154 30.31 15.06 -6.66
CA GLN A 154 29.20 14.26 -7.20
C GLN A 154 28.84 13.06 -6.32
N ASN A 155 29.75 12.55 -5.51
CA ASN A 155 29.47 11.43 -4.59
C ASN A 155 28.76 11.84 -3.29
N GLU A 156 28.71 13.13 -2.93
CA GLU A 156 27.99 13.59 -1.74
C GLU A 156 26.46 13.75 -1.97
N GLN A 157 26.01 13.82 -3.22
CA GLN A 157 24.58 13.90 -3.53
C GLN A 157 23.92 12.53 -3.66
N GLU A 158 24.64 11.45 -3.97
CA GLU A 158 24.10 10.09 -4.02
C GLU A 158 24.00 9.40 -2.65
N THR A 159 24.73 9.89 -1.64
CA THR A 159 24.67 9.33 -0.28
C THR A 159 23.48 9.80 0.56
N LYS A 160 22.64 10.71 0.07
CA LYS A 160 21.47 11.23 0.80
C LYS A 160 20.18 10.39 0.67
N ASN A 161 20.20 9.31 -0.09
CA ASN A 161 19.07 8.37 -0.21
C ASN A 161 19.31 7.05 0.52
N ILE A 162 19.88 7.07 1.71
CA ILE A 162 19.72 5.96 2.66
C ILE A 162 18.30 6.10 3.19
N GLU A 163 17.34 5.38 2.58
CA GLU A 163 16.00 5.31 3.09
C GLU A 163 16.05 4.88 4.55
N GLU A 164 15.54 5.72 5.45
CA GLU A 164 15.42 5.42 6.87
C GLU A 164 14.70 4.07 7.06
N PRO A 165 14.99 3.31 8.12
CA PRO A 165 14.32 2.05 8.37
C PRO A 165 12.80 2.26 8.41
N ILE A 166 12.10 1.68 7.44
CA ILE A 166 10.65 1.84 7.26
C ILE A 166 9.94 1.27 8.51
N ASN A 167 9.24 2.12 9.23
CA ASN A 167 8.30 1.68 10.25
C ASN A 167 6.96 1.37 9.58
N THR A 168 6.67 0.09 9.42
CA THR A 168 5.49 -0.41 8.67
C THR A 168 4.17 0.24 9.11
N LEU A 169 3.96 0.40 10.43
CA LEU A 169 2.71 1.01 10.94
C LEU A 169 2.65 2.51 10.67
N LYS A 170 3.79 3.22 10.67
CA LYS A 170 3.84 4.63 10.30
C LYS A 170 3.51 4.83 8.82
N GLU A 171 4.02 3.98 7.93
CA GLU A 171 3.70 4.05 6.50
C GLU A 171 2.22 3.72 6.24
N ILE A 172 1.66 2.70 6.90
CA ILE A 172 0.23 2.40 6.82
C ILE A 172 -0.60 3.60 7.30
N ALA A 173 -0.22 4.23 8.42
CA ALA A 173 -0.90 5.41 8.96
C ALA A 173 -0.88 6.58 7.96
N LYS A 174 0.26 6.80 7.30
CA LYS A 174 0.42 7.81 6.24
C LYS A 174 -0.50 7.53 5.05
N VAL A 175 -0.56 6.27 4.60
CA VAL A 175 -1.47 5.87 3.51
C VAL A 175 -2.94 6.08 3.90
N ALA A 176 -3.33 5.69 5.11
CA ALA A 176 -4.70 5.84 5.61
C ALA A 176 -5.10 7.29 5.95
N GLY A 177 -4.12 8.20 6.09
CA GLY A 177 -4.36 9.56 6.56
C GLY A 177 -4.90 9.62 7.99
N VAL A 178 -4.38 8.75 8.87
CA VAL A 178 -4.74 8.68 10.29
C VAL A 178 -3.49 8.60 11.17
N SER A 179 -3.64 8.68 12.50
CA SER A 179 -2.52 8.51 13.42
C SER A 179 -2.06 7.04 13.49
N HIS A 180 -0.79 6.83 13.82
CA HIS A 180 -0.24 5.51 14.11
C HIS A 180 -1.02 4.76 15.20
N ASP A 181 -1.45 5.47 16.25
CA ASP A 181 -2.29 4.93 17.32
C ASP A 181 -3.65 4.42 16.81
N THR A 182 -4.26 5.13 15.85
CA THR A 182 -5.49 4.70 15.20
C THR A 182 -5.30 3.39 14.45
N ILE A 183 -4.20 3.25 13.69
CA ILE A 183 -3.87 2.00 12.98
C ILE A 183 -3.71 0.84 13.97
N HIS A 184 -2.96 1.04 15.06
CA HIS A 184 -2.77 0.01 16.08
C HIS A 184 -4.11 -0.43 16.71
N LYS A 185 -4.98 0.53 17.06
CA LYS A 185 -6.32 0.21 17.61
C LYS A 185 -7.18 -0.56 16.62
N VAL A 186 -7.20 -0.15 15.35
CA VAL A 186 -7.98 -0.85 14.32
C VAL A 186 -7.40 -2.24 14.06
N GLU A 187 -6.09 -2.41 14.05
CA GLU A 187 -5.46 -3.71 13.93
C GLU A 187 -5.86 -4.66 15.08
N THR A 188 -5.88 -4.16 16.32
CA THR A 188 -6.35 -4.93 17.48
C THR A 188 -7.83 -5.31 17.33
N ILE A 189 -8.69 -4.37 16.88
CA ILE A 189 -10.11 -4.66 16.65
C ILE A 189 -10.28 -5.74 15.56
N GLU A 190 -9.57 -5.63 14.43
CA GLU A 190 -9.68 -6.62 13.33
C GLU A 190 -9.22 -8.02 13.75
N ASN A 191 -8.23 -8.12 14.63
CA ASN A 191 -7.68 -9.41 15.07
C ASN A 191 -8.46 -10.03 16.24
N GLU A 192 -8.94 -9.23 17.18
CA GLU A 192 -9.38 -9.71 18.49
C GLU A 192 -10.88 -9.45 18.79
N ALA A 193 -11.52 -8.49 18.09
CA ALA A 193 -12.90 -8.14 18.41
C ALA A 193 -13.90 -9.17 17.91
N LEU A 194 -15.03 -9.24 18.61
CA LEU A 194 -16.21 -9.97 18.13
C LEU A 194 -16.75 -9.34 16.84
N GLU A 195 -17.30 -10.15 15.93
CA GLU A 195 -17.82 -9.68 14.64
C GLU A 195 -18.84 -8.54 14.77
N VAL A 196 -19.70 -8.59 15.79
CA VAL A 196 -20.68 -7.52 16.08
C VAL A 196 -19.98 -6.17 16.31
N VAL A 197 -18.85 -6.16 17.02
CA VAL A 197 -18.07 -4.93 17.30
C VAL A 197 -17.40 -4.44 16.01
N LYS A 198 -16.85 -5.35 15.20
CA LYS A 198 -16.25 -5.00 13.90
C LYS A 198 -17.29 -4.40 12.96
N ASP A 199 -18.47 -5.00 12.88
CA ASP A 199 -19.54 -4.51 12.02
C ASP A 199 -20.07 -3.13 12.45
N ALA A 200 -20.25 -2.93 13.76
CA ALA A 200 -20.63 -1.61 14.28
C ALA A 200 -19.56 -0.53 14.00
N ALA A 201 -18.28 -0.89 14.09
CA ALA A 201 -17.18 0.02 13.72
C ALA A 201 -17.13 0.29 12.21
N LYS A 202 -17.35 -0.73 11.36
CA LYS A 202 -17.45 -0.59 9.90
C LYS A 202 -18.58 0.34 9.48
N LYS A 203 -19.74 0.21 10.14
CA LYS A 203 -20.92 1.07 9.91
C LYS A 203 -20.82 2.45 10.55
N ASN A 204 -19.70 2.74 11.25
CA ASN A 204 -19.48 3.99 11.98
C ASN A 204 -20.53 4.22 13.11
N GLU A 205 -21.16 3.18 13.63
CA GLU A 205 -22.09 3.22 14.77
C GLU A 205 -21.34 3.39 16.09
N VAL A 206 -20.08 2.91 16.15
CA VAL A 206 -19.16 3.11 17.27
C VAL A 206 -17.83 3.67 16.80
N SER A 207 -17.24 4.57 17.60
CA SER A 207 -15.92 5.13 17.29
C SER A 207 -14.81 4.08 17.48
N VAL A 208 -13.67 4.28 16.80
CA VAL A 208 -12.48 3.40 16.93
C VAL A 208 -12.07 3.21 18.39
N ASN A 209 -12.07 4.29 19.19
CA ASN A 209 -11.69 4.22 20.59
C ASN A 209 -12.68 3.38 21.41
N LYS A 210 -13.99 3.53 21.15
CA LYS A 210 -15.03 2.76 21.86
C LYS A 210 -14.96 1.29 21.47
N ALA A 211 -14.82 0.97 20.19
CA ALA A 211 -14.66 -0.40 19.72
C ALA A 211 -13.42 -1.07 20.32
N TYR A 212 -12.28 -0.37 20.34
CA TYR A 212 -11.04 -0.84 20.96
C TYR A 212 -11.20 -1.14 22.45
N ASN A 213 -11.84 -0.25 23.21
CA ASN A 213 -12.07 -0.45 24.64
C ASN A 213 -12.99 -1.66 24.91
N ILE A 214 -14.05 -1.83 24.12
CA ILE A 214 -14.92 -3.02 24.21
C ILE A 214 -14.10 -4.30 23.93
N THR A 215 -13.26 -4.29 22.89
CA THR A 215 -12.40 -5.44 22.53
C THR A 215 -11.49 -5.80 23.70
N LYS A 216 -10.84 -4.81 24.33
CA LYS A 216 -10.00 -5.06 25.51
C LYS A 216 -10.76 -5.64 26.69
N GLN A 217 -11.91 -5.07 27.01
CA GLN A 217 -12.75 -5.58 28.10
C GLN A 217 -13.17 -7.03 27.90
N VAL A 218 -13.57 -7.40 26.67
CA VAL A 218 -13.95 -8.78 26.35
C VAL A 218 -12.75 -9.72 26.49
N ARG A 219 -11.58 -9.31 26.03
CA ARG A 219 -10.35 -10.10 26.18
C ARG A 219 -9.99 -10.32 27.65
N ASP A 220 -10.00 -9.26 28.44
CA ASP A 220 -9.63 -9.31 29.86
C ASP A 220 -10.58 -10.25 30.63
N LEU A 221 -11.90 -10.22 30.34
CA LEU A 221 -12.88 -11.16 30.91
C LEU A 221 -12.62 -12.63 30.51
N GLN A 222 -12.18 -12.89 29.28
CA GLN A 222 -11.85 -14.24 28.82
C GLN A 222 -10.55 -14.79 29.42
N GLU A 223 -9.63 -13.91 29.82
CA GLU A 223 -8.40 -14.30 30.52
C GLU A 223 -8.67 -14.63 32.00
N ASP A 224 -9.60 -13.93 32.64
CA ASP A 224 -9.99 -14.17 34.04
C ASP A 224 -10.79 -15.48 34.25
N GLU A 225 -11.39 -16.04 33.18
CA GLU A 225 -12.15 -17.32 33.19
C GLU A 225 -11.27 -18.56 32.97
N LYS A 226 -9.96 -18.39 32.69
CA LYS A 226 -9.00 -19.51 32.47
C LYS A 226 -8.14 -19.80 33.67
#